data_b85b83a7c0c4a0bb70372fcd7b15e2b6
#
_entry.id   b85b83a7c0c4a0bb70372fcd7b15e2b6
#
_cell.length_a   1.000
_cell.length_b   1.000
_cell.length_c   1.000
_cell.angle_alpha   90.00
_cell.angle_beta   90.00
_cell.angle_gamma   90.00
#
_symmetry.space_group_name_H-M   'P 1'
#
loop_
_entity.id
_entity.type
_entity.pdbx_description
1 polymer ?
#
loop_
_entity_poly.entity_id
_entity_poly.type
_entity_poly.pdbx_seq_one_letter_code
_entity_poly.pdbx_strand_id
1 'polypeptide(L)'
;MQENHQGTYFPVSGEVVPIFANEKMTGMAIVCRNISEEEMQRRFFNMAVEESSIYPWQYNMHMNRFHFPGGLLRRFGYTDDTDLLARDEMDTLIHPEDLLHTRRNFDAILLDNEINSRMSFRLKSADGSYEWWEFRSTAYDGLTVDTPYMVLGVCQSIQRYKDTEEALIAARDRALQADKLKSAFLANMSHEIRTPLNAIVGFSDLLKDLDAFSPEEVKQFVETININCTLLLALINDILDLSRIESGTMDFKFGAFNLAFIMQEVHESQRLSMLGM
;
A
#
# COMPACT_ATOMS: atom_id res chain seq x y z
N MET A 1 -37.10 -32.89 -5.30
CA MET A 1 -36.65 -33.05 -6.71
C MET A 1 -37.75 -33.73 -7.47
N GLN A 2 -38.00 -33.33 -8.68
CA GLN A 2 -38.97 -33.95 -9.58
C GLN A 2 -38.24 -34.39 -10.85
N GLU A 3 -38.63 -35.53 -11.42
CA GLU A 3 -38.05 -36.09 -12.65
C GLU A 3 -38.86 -35.62 -13.87
N ASN A 4 -38.15 -35.21 -14.93
CA ASN A 4 -38.77 -34.86 -16.20
C ASN A 4 -38.95 -36.11 -17.08
N HIS A 5 -39.62 -35.99 -18.22
CA HIS A 5 -39.86 -37.11 -19.18
C HIS A 5 -38.55 -37.70 -19.77
N GLN A 6 -37.39 -37.11 -19.48
CA GLN A 6 -36.06 -37.57 -19.93
C GLN A 6 -35.26 -38.23 -18.81
N GLY A 7 -35.82 -38.44 -17.62
CA GLY A 7 -35.13 -39.02 -16.47
C GLY A 7 -34.23 -38.07 -15.73
N THR A 8 -34.31 -36.76 -15.97
CA THR A 8 -33.48 -35.75 -15.31
C THR A 8 -34.22 -35.17 -14.11
N TYR A 9 -33.55 -35.15 -12.95
CA TYR A 9 -34.09 -34.58 -11.72
C TYR A 9 -33.81 -33.08 -11.64
N PHE A 10 -34.82 -32.31 -11.24
CA PHE A 10 -34.68 -30.87 -11.02
C PHE A 10 -35.29 -30.45 -9.67
N PRO A 11 -34.75 -29.41 -9.02
CA PRO A 11 -35.31 -28.93 -7.77
C PRO A 11 -36.64 -28.24 -7.98
N VAL A 12 -37.58 -28.53 -7.09
CA VAL A 12 -38.92 -27.92 -7.06
C VAL A 12 -39.21 -27.35 -5.67
N SER A 13 -39.88 -26.21 -5.64
CA SER A 13 -40.59 -25.72 -4.45
C SER A 13 -42.05 -26.11 -4.62
N GLY A 14 -42.68 -26.63 -3.58
CA GLY A 14 -44.07 -27.06 -3.66
C GLY A 14 -44.84 -26.67 -2.42
N GLU A 15 -46.10 -26.32 -2.65
CA GLU A 15 -47.07 -26.04 -1.60
C GLU A 15 -48.17 -27.07 -1.66
N VAL A 16 -48.58 -27.60 -0.50
CA VAL A 16 -49.67 -28.53 -0.38
C VAL A 16 -50.94 -27.77 0.01
N VAL A 17 -51.90 -27.73 -0.88
CA VAL A 17 -53.18 -27.04 -0.68
C VAL A 17 -54.29 -28.07 -0.47
N PRO A 18 -54.99 -28.04 0.67
CA PRO A 18 -56.12 -28.94 0.88
C PRO A 18 -57.31 -28.55 0.00
N ILE A 19 -57.97 -29.55 -0.58
CA ILE A 19 -59.21 -29.42 -1.39
C ILE A 19 -60.41 -29.78 -0.53
N PHE A 20 -61.36 -28.87 -0.42
CA PHE A 20 -62.59 -29.06 0.33
C PHE A 20 -63.76 -29.10 -0.63
N ALA A 21 -64.68 -30.03 -0.36
CA ALA A 21 -66.04 -30.10 -0.97
C ALA A 21 -67.08 -30.30 0.16
N ASN A 22 -68.11 -29.48 0.22
CA ASN A 22 -69.08 -29.46 1.26
C ASN A 22 -68.54 -29.51 2.69
N GLU A 23 -67.54 -28.59 2.96
CA GLU A 23 -66.87 -28.48 4.23
C GLU A 23 -66.02 -29.69 4.68
N LYS A 24 -65.91 -30.70 3.84
CA LYS A 24 -65.05 -31.87 4.09
C LYS A 24 -63.89 -31.86 3.16
N MET A 25 -62.71 -32.08 3.74
CA MET A 25 -61.50 -32.27 2.96
C MET A 25 -61.61 -33.49 2.08
N THR A 26 -61.55 -33.32 0.77
CA THR A 26 -61.71 -34.37 -0.23
C THR A 26 -60.42 -34.78 -0.92
N GLY A 27 -59.38 -33.99 -0.74
CA GLY A 27 -58.07 -34.26 -1.32
C GLY A 27 -57.02 -33.21 -0.99
N MET A 28 -55.86 -33.38 -1.53
CA MET A 28 -54.76 -32.43 -1.49
C MET A 28 -54.23 -32.17 -2.90
N ALA A 29 -54.02 -30.92 -3.26
CA ALA A 29 -53.30 -30.54 -4.45
C ALA A 29 -51.89 -30.18 -4.08
N ILE A 30 -50.90 -30.59 -4.87
CA ILE A 30 -49.51 -30.16 -4.75
C ILE A 30 -49.22 -29.26 -5.94
N VAL A 31 -48.96 -28.00 -5.66
CA VAL A 31 -48.52 -27.03 -6.67
C VAL A 31 -46.99 -26.96 -6.62
N CYS A 32 -46.33 -27.41 -7.67
CA CYS A 32 -44.87 -27.45 -7.75
C CYS A 32 -44.39 -26.42 -8.76
N ARG A 33 -43.38 -25.64 -8.36
CA ARG A 33 -42.67 -24.69 -9.21
C ARG A 33 -41.25 -25.18 -9.38
N ASN A 34 -40.76 -25.20 -10.63
CA ASN A 34 -39.34 -25.45 -10.91
C ASN A 34 -38.49 -24.26 -10.45
N ILE A 35 -37.52 -24.51 -9.58
CA ILE A 35 -36.64 -23.50 -9.02
C ILE A 35 -35.16 -23.64 -9.51
N SER A 36 -34.92 -24.40 -10.59
CA SER A 36 -33.58 -24.66 -11.12
C SER A 36 -32.84 -23.38 -11.49
N GLU A 37 -33.54 -22.44 -12.09
CA GLU A 37 -32.95 -21.16 -12.50
C GLU A 37 -32.61 -20.30 -11.29
N GLU A 38 -33.50 -20.21 -10.32
CA GLU A 38 -33.31 -19.46 -9.06
C GLU A 38 -32.14 -20.06 -8.25
N GLU A 39 -32.06 -21.37 -8.16
CA GLU A 39 -30.95 -22.08 -7.51
C GLU A 39 -29.61 -21.87 -8.22
N MET A 40 -29.62 -21.91 -9.57
CA MET A 40 -28.43 -21.65 -10.36
C MET A 40 -27.94 -20.20 -10.18
N GLN A 41 -28.87 -19.23 -10.27
CA GLN A 41 -28.52 -17.80 -10.04
C GLN A 41 -27.96 -17.57 -8.63
N ARG A 42 -28.58 -18.21 -7.61
CA ARG A 42 -28.09 -18.10 -6.24
C ARG A 42 -26.69 -18.71 -6.07
N ARG A 43 -26.46 -19.89 -6.65
CA ARG A 43 -25.11 -20.52 -6.61
C ARG A 43 -24.08 -19.71 -7.34
N PHE A 44 -24.42 -19.19 -8.51
CA PHE A 44 -23.53 -18.31 -9.27
C PHE A 44 -23.20 -17.02 -8.50
N PHE A 45 -24.22 -16.40 -7.89
CA PHE A 45 -24.02 -15.21 -7.05
C PHE A 45 -23.09 -15.51 -5.86
N ASN A 46 -23.34 -16.60 -5.12
CA ASN A 46 -22.50 -16.98 -3.98
C ASN A 46 -21.03 -17.22 -4.41
N MET A 47 -20.84 -17.94 -5.50
CA MET A 47 -19.51 -18.20 -6.05
C MET A 47 -18.82 -16.89 -6.48
N ALA A 48 -19.53 -15.98 -7.12
CA ALA A 48 -19.00 -14.68 -7.51
C ALA A 48 -18.61 -13.83 -6.29
N VAL A 49 -19.37 -13.87 -5.21
CA VAL A 49 -19.09 -13.21 -3.93
C VAL A 49 -17.83 -13.79 -3.29
N GLU A 50 -17.72 -15.11 -3.19
CA GLU A 50 -16.56 -15.79 -2.60
C GLU A 50 -15.27 -15.49 -3.35
N GLU A 51 -15.29 -15.60 -4.68
CA GLU A 51 -14.11 -15.34 -5.53
C GLU A 51 -13.68 -13.87 -5.56
N SER A 52 -14.63 -12.93 -5.50
CA SER A 52 -14.34 -11.50 -5.57
C SER A 52 -13.95 -10.86 -4.23
N SER A 53 -14.14 -11.57 -3.10
CA SER A 53 -14.04 -11.01 -1.75
C SER A 53 -14.90 -9.76 -1.53
N ILE A 54 -16.02 -9.67 -2.25
CA ILE A 54 -17.03 -8.63 -2.10
C ILE A 54 -18.21 -9.25 -1.35
N TYR A 55 -18.59 -8.65 -0.24
CA TYR A 55 -19.64 -9.15 0.63
C TYR A 55 -20.87 -8.25 0.54
N PRO A 56 -22.04 -8.79 0.18
CA PRO A 56 -23.28 -8.04 0.28
C PRO A 56 -23.63 -7.79 1.75
N TRP A 57 -24.26 -6.68 2.00
CA TRP A 57 -24.83 -6.37 3.31
C TRP A 57 -26.13 -5.61 3.17
N GLN A 58 -26.95 -5.69 4.18
CA GLN A 58 -28.19 -4.94 4.28
C GLN A 58 -28.40 -4.45 5.72
N TYR A 59 -29.04 -3.30 5.85
CA TYR A 59 -29.42 -2.74 7.13
C TYR A 59 -30.93 -2.54 7.18
N ASN A 60 -31.56 -3.13 8.18
CA ASN A 60 -32.99 -2.97 8.44
C ASN A 60 -33.19 -1.88 9.48
N MET A 61 -33.85 -0.77 9.09
CA MET A 61 -34.05 0.39 9.94
C MET A 61 -35.00 0.11 11.12
N HIS A 62 -36.01 -0.75 10.95
CA HIS A 62 -36.95 -1.10 12.00
C HIS A 62 -36.32 -2.00 13.08
N MET A 63 -35.50 -2.95 12.64
CA MET A 63 -34.80 -3.86 13.53
C MET A 63 -33.52 -3.27 14.10
N ASN A 64 -33.03 -2.17 13.54
CA ASN A 64 -31.73 -1.54 13.85
C ASN A 64 -30.57 -2.55 13.78
N ARG A 65 -30.58 -3.39 12.73
CA ARG A 65 -29.59 -4.48 12.55
C ARG A 65 -29.05 -4.56 11.14
N PHE A 66 -27.77 -4.85 11.07
CA PHE A 66 -27.10 -5.27 9.85
C PHE A 66 -27.29 -6.77 9.63
N HIS A 67 -27.35 -7.17 8.38
CA HIS A 67 -27.29 -8.55 7.95
C HIS A 67 -26.13 -8.69 6.93
N PHE A 68 -25.21 -9.60 7.22
CA PHE A 68 -24.03 -9.90 6.41
C PHE A 68 -24.05 -11.36 5.98
N PRO A 69 -24.70 -11.72 4.89
CA PRO A 69 -24.76 -13.10 4.42
C PRO A 69 -23.37 -13.62 4.02
N GLY A 70 -23.23 -14.96 4.10
CA GLY A 70 -22.00 -15.60 3.61
C GLY A 70 -20.86 -15.69 4.61
N GLY A 71 -21.14 -15.54 5.92
CA GLY A 71 -20.15 -15.82 6.97
C GLY A 71 -19.06 -14.77 7.14
N LEU A 72 -19.25 -13.55 6.63
CA LEU A 72 -18.34 -12.42 6.82
C LEU A 72 -18.03 -12.16 8.28
N LEU A 73 -19.05 -12.28 9.16
CA LEU A 73 -18.91 -11.99 10.59
C LEU A 73 -17.89 -12.89 11.30
N ARG A 74 -17.60 -14.08 10.79
CA ARG A 74 -16.55 -14.96 11.32
C ARG A 74 -15.16 -14.29 11.25
N ARG A 75 -14.94 -13.45 10.24
CA ARG A 75 -13.69 -12.69 10.07
C ARG A 75 -13.48 -11.68 11.21
N PHE A 76 -14.58 -11.24 11.81
CA PHE A 76 -14.58 -10.31 12.94
C PHE A 76 -14.72 -11.01 14.30
N GLY A 77 -14.64 -12.36 14.32
CA GLY A 77 -14.63 -13.15 15.57
C GLY A 77 -15.99 -13.61 16.05
N TYR A 78 -17.06 -13.43 15.28
CA TYR A 78 -18.37 -13.95 15.60
C TYR A 78 -18.45 -15.44 15.26
N THR A 79 -18.88 -16.25 16.23
CA THR A 79 -18.92 -17.72 16.11
C THR A 79 -20.33 -18.26 15.83
N ASP A 80 -21.34 -17.45 16.07
CA ASP A 80 -22.73 -17.84 15.84
C ASP A 80 -23.07 -17.83 14.35
N ASP A 81 -23.90 -18.77 13.90
CA ASP A 81 -24.41 -18.83 12.52
C ASP A 81 -25.41 -17.68 12.21
N THR A 82 -25.50 -16.67 13.07
CA THR A 82 -26.30 -15.49 12.85
C THR A 82 -25.52 -14.50 11.99
N ASP A 83 -25.96 -14.32 10.76
CA ASP A 83 -25.45 -13.25 9.88
C ASP A 83 -25.94 -11.85 10.30
N LEU A 84 -26.47 -11.70 11.52
CA LEU A 84 -27.08 -10.47 12.04
C LEU A 84 -26.20 -9.82 13.10
N LEU A 85 -26.00 -8.50 12.95
CA LEU A 85 -25.23 -7.67 13.87
C LEU A 85 -26.03 -6.43 14.27
N ALA A 86 -26.14 -6.13 15.55
CA ALA A 86 -26.77 -4.89 15.98
C ALA A 86 -25.91 -3.68 15.63
N ARG A 87 -26.51 -2.50 15.51
CA ARG A 87 -25.79 -1.28 15.13
C ARG A 87 -24.70 -0.89 16.14
N ASP A 88 -24.99 -1.00 17.42
CA ASP A 88 -24.05 -0.73 18.50
C ASP A 88 -22.89 -1.76 18.54
N GLU A 89 -23.15 -3.01 18.19
CA GLU A 89 -22.13 -4.04 18.04
C GLU A 89 -21.21 -3.71 16.84
N MET A 90 -21.77 -3.27 15.70
CA MET A 90 -20.99 -2.81 14.55
C MET A 90 -20.06 -1.65 14.94
N ASP A 91 -20.55 -0.72 15.73
CA ASP A 91 -19.77 0.42 16.23
C ASP A 91 -18.55 -0.01 17.06
N THR A 92 -18.63 -1.14 17.78
CA THR A 92 -17.48 -1.69 18.56
C THR A 92 -16.38 -2.27 17.67
N LEU A 93 -16.71 -2.65 16.43
CA LEU A 93 -15.73 -3.12 15.46
C LEU A 93 -14.98 -1.97 14.78
N ILE A 94 -15.59 -0.79 14.70
CA ILE A 94 -14.99 0.36 14.02
C ILE A 94 -13.83 0.92 14.86
N HIS A 95 -12.74 1.28 14.20
CA HIS A 95 -11.62 1.93 14.87
C HIS A 95 -12.08 3.24 15.55
N PRO A 96 -11.65 3.53 16.81
CA PRO A 96 -12.12 4.69 17.58
C PRO A 96 -12.01 6.03 16.85
N GLU A 97 -10.94 6.24 16.09
CA GLU A 97 -10.76 7.47 15.30
C GLU A 97 -11.75 7.61 14.15
N ASP A 98 -12.22 6.49 13.59
CA ASP A 98 -13.10 6.48 12.41
C ASP A 98 -14.59 6.51 12.83
N LEU A 99 -14.90 6.12 14.08
CA LEU A 99 -16.27 5.89 14.57
C LEU A 99 -17.19 7.11 14.37
N LEU A 100 -16.74 8.29 14.80
CA LEU A 100 -17.58 9.50 14.73
C LEU A 100 -17.91 9.89 13.29
N HIS A 101 -16.92 9.80 12.39
CA HIS A 101 -17.09 10.11 10.98
C HIS A 101 -18.01 9.08 10.28
N THR A 102 -17.79 7.80 10.55
CA THR A 102 -18.60 6.70 10.00
C THR A 102 -20.05 6.80 10.44
N ARG A 103 -20.32 7.07 11.73
CA ARG A 103 -21.68 7.28 12.24
C ARG A 103 -22.39 8.42 11.52
N ARG A 104 -21.73 9.60 11.39
CA ARG A 104 -22.33 10.76 10.74
C ARG A 104 -22.68 10.48 9.27
N ASN A 105 -21.78 9.83 8.55
CA ASN A 105 -22.00 9.48 7.15
C ASN A 105 -23.13 8.45 7.00
N PHE A 106 -23.18 7.46 7.88
CA PHE A 106 -24.24 6.47 7.86
C PHE A 106 -25.60 7.08 8.21
N ASP A 107 -25.67 7.99 9.20
CA ASP A 107 -26.89 8.71 9.55
C ASP A 107 -27.36 9.61 8.41
N ALA A 108 -26.45 10.22 7.64
CA ALA A 108 -26.80 11.00 6.45
C ALA A 108 -27.45 10.14 5.35
N ILE A 109 -26.93 8.91 5.13
CA ILE A 109 -27.57 7.96 4.20
C ILE A 109 -29.00 7.65 4.62
N LEU A 110 -29.24 7.50 5.92
CA LEU A 110 -30.58 7.18 6.44
C LEU A 110 -31.55 8.36 6.36
N LEU A 111 -31.07 9.61 6.45
CA LEU A 111 -31.87 10.82 6.48
C LEU A 111 -32.15 11.41 5.09
N ASP A 112 -31.13 11.43 4.23
CA ASP A 112 -31.15 12.19 2.98
C ASP A 112 -31.45 11.33 1.74
N ASN A 113 -31.69 10.03 1.88
CA ASN A 113 -31.81 9.11 0.76
C ASN A 113 -30.68 9.24 -0.26
N GLU A 114 -29.47 9.58 0.20
CA GLU A 114 -28.31 9.67 -0.68
C GLU A 114 -28.01 8.31 -1.29
N ILE A 115 -28.48 8.18 -2.53
CA ILE A 115 -28.24 7.00 -3.37
C ILE A 115 -26.77 6.99 -3.73
N ASN A 116 -26.06 5.86 -3.42
CA ASN A 116 -24.64 5.62 -3.74
C ASN A 116 -23.61 6.32 -2.82
N SER A 117 -23.69 6.09 -1.55
CA SER A 117 -22.62 6.46 -0.61
C SER A 117 -21.46 5.47 -0.66
N ARG A 118 -20.24 6.00 -0.48
CA ARG A 118 -19.00 5.23 -0.37
C ARG A 118 -18.27 5.67 0.89
N MET A 119 -17.98 4.72 1.77
CA MET A 119 -17.27 4.96 3.03
C MET A 119 -16.11 3.98 3.15
N SER A 120 -14.99 4.47 3.68
CA SER A 120 -13.84 3.62 4.00
C SER A 120 -13.45 3.87 5.44
N PHE A 121 -13.33 2.81 6.23
CA PHE A 121 -12.96 2.86 7.64
C PHE A 121 -12.33 1.54 8.07
N ARG A 122 -11.66 1.56 9.21
CA ARG A 122 -10.98 0.40 9.77
C ARG A 122 -11.91 -0.42 10.63
N LEU A 123 -11.97 -1.73 10.37
CA LEU A 123 -12.70 -2.71 11.19
C LEU A 123 -11.72 -3.63 11.92
N LYS A 124 -12.06 -3.97 13.15
CA LYS A 124 -11.30 -4.86 14.00
C LYS A 124 -11.54 -6.31 13.58
N SER A 125 -10.48 -7.02 13.21
CA SER A 125 -10.48 -8.45 12.89
C SER A 125 -10.49 -9.31 14.15
N ALA A 126 -10.75 -10.62 14.00
CA ALA A 126 -10.80 -11.58 15.08
C ALA A 126 -9.50 -11.67 15.90
N ASP A 127 -8.35 -11.41 15.30
CA ASP A 127 -7.03 -11.38 15.94
C ASP A 127 -6.74 -10.08 16.70
N GLY A 128 -7.66 -9.10 16.65
CA GLY A 128 -7.53 -7.80 17.28
C GLY A 128 -6.86 -6.72 16.42
N SER A 129 -6.32 -7.06 15.25
CA SER A 129 -5.80 -6.09 14.28
C SER A 129 -6.91 -5.29 13.63
N TYR A 130 -6.55 -4.14 13.03
CA TYR A 130 -7.49 -3.35 12.25
C TYR A 130 -7.17 -3.47 10.77
N GLU A 131 -8.22 -3.66 9.97
CA GLU A 131 -8.16 -3.82 8.53
C GLU A 131 -9.03 -2.76 7.86
N TRP A 132 -8.55 -2.17 6.75
CA TRP A 132 -9.30 -1.21 5.96
C TRP A 132 -10.39 -1.88 5.14
N TRP A 133 -11.62 -1.41 5.30
CA TRP A 133 -12.80 -1.84 4.56
C TRP A 133 -13.43 -0.68 3.83
N GLU A 134 -13.98 -0.97 2.66
CA GLU A 134 -14.81 -0.06 1.88
C GLU A 134 -16.24 -0.58 1.87
N PHE A 135 -17.17 0.29 2.24
CA PHE A 135 -18.60 0.06 2.19
C PHE A 135 -19.20 0.95 1.12
N ARG A 136 -19.98 0.35 0.22
CA ARG A 136 -20.78 1.05 -0.77
C ARG A 136 -22.23 0.71 -0.47
N SER A 137 -23.09 1.73 -0.43
CA SER A 137 -24.48 1.59 -0.07
C SER A 137 -25.39 2.33 -1.03
N THR A 138 -26.59 1.80 -1.14
CA THR A 138 -27.71 2.46 -1.81
C THR A 138 -28.95 2.30 -0.93
N ALA A 139 -29.77 3.35 -0.82
CA ALA A 139 -31.04 3.26 -0.14
C ALA A 139 -32.04 2.52 -1.04
N TYR A 140 -32.80 1.61 -0.45
CA TYR A 140 -33.83 0.85 -1.14
C TYR A 140 -35.19 1.10 -0.47
N ASP A 141 -36.15 1.60 -1.23
CA ASP A 141 -37.53 1.76 -0.81
C ASP A 141 -38.28 0.45 -1.12
N GLY A 142 -38.92 -0.11 -0.11
CA GLY A 142 -39.59 -1.42 -0.24
C GLY A 142 -40.65 -1.43 -1.33
N LEU A 143 -40.83 -2.61 -1.94
CA LEU A 143 -41.82 -2.84 -3.02
C LEU A 143 -43.29 -2.70 -2.58
N THR A 144 -43.56 -2.61 -1.27
CA THR A 144 -44.90 -2.46 -0.70
C THR A 144 -44.91 -1.51 0.49
N VAL A 145 -46.07 -0.91 0.79
CA VAL A 145 -46.30 0.04 1.89
C VAL A 145 -45.93 -0.55 3.27
N ASP A 146 -45.93 -1.87 3.40
CA ASP A 146 -45.65 -2.59 4.65
C ASP A 146 -44.20 -3.12 4.76
N THR A 147 -43.36 -2.92 3.74
CA THR A 147 -41.96 -3.38 3.81
C THR A 147 -41.12 -2.34 4.50
N PRO A 148 -40.33 -2.76 5.52
CA PRO A 148 -39.44 -1.82 6.21
C PRO A 148 -38.41 -1.25 5.24
N TYR A 149 -38.12 0.04 5.41
CA TYR A 149 -37.05 0.71 4.70
C TYR A 149 -35.71 0.02 4.97
N MET A 150 -35.02 -0.36 3.92
CA MET A 150 -33.72 -1.07 3.99
C MET A 150 -32.64 -0.33 3.21
N VAL A 151 -31.44 -0.32 3.73
CA VAL A 151 -30.24 0.06 3.02
C VAL A 151 -29.53 -1.20 2.56
N LEU A 152 -29.20 -1.27 1.29
CA LEU A 152 -28.46 -2.38 0.68
C LEU A 152 -27.08 -1.89 0.27
N GLY A 153 -26.11 -2.79 0.28
CA GLY A 153 -24.78 -2.44 -0.14
C GLY A 153 -23.87 -3.64 -0.32
N VAL A 154 -22.64 -3.32 -0.65
CA VAL A 154 -21.53 -4.27 -0.70
C VAL A 154 -20.36 -3.71 0.10
N CYS A 155 -19.60 -4.59 0.71
CA CYS A 155 -18.34 -4.21 1.36
C CYS A 155 -17.21 -5.15 0.92
N GLN A 156 -16.00 -4.61 0.95
CA GLN A 156 -14.79 -5.35 0.62
C GLN A 156 -13.61 -4.85 1.44
N SER A 157 -12.65 -5.74 1.71
CA SER A 157 -11.38 -5.33 2.25
C SER A 157 -10.57 -4.58 1.20
N ILE A 158 -10.02 -3.43 1.59
CA ILE A 158 -9.10 -2.64 0.77
C ILE A 158 -7.69 -2.58 1.40
N GLN A 159 -7.39 -3.47 2.36
CA GLN A 159 -6.11 -3.48 3.07
C GLN A 159 -4.94 -3.63 2.08
N ARG A 160 -5.02 -4.59 1.18
CA ARG A 160 -3.98 -4.81 0.16
C ARG A 160 -3.73 -3.57 -0.72
N TYR A 161 -4.79 -2.82 -1.01
CA TYR A 161 -4.64 -1.57 -1.76
C TYR A 161 -3.90 -0.52 -0.93
N LYS A 162 -4.26 -0.38 0.36
CA LYS A 162 -3.60 0.54 1.28
C LYS A 162 -2.13 0.21 1.51
N ASP A 163 -1.79 -1.06 1.72
CA ASP A 163 -0.41 -1.52 1.87
C ASP A 163 0.42 -1.21 0.61
N THR A 164 -0.16 -1.42 -0.58
CA THR A 164 0.51 -1.12 -1.85
C THR A 164 0.71 0.39 -2.03
N GLU A 165 -0.29 1.20 -1.69
CA GLU A 165 -0.22 2.67 -1.73
C GLU A 165 0.90 3.20 -0.82
N GLU A 166 0.96 2.71 0.43
CA GLU A 166 1.99 3.09 1.40
C GLU A 166 3.40 2.67 0.93
N ALA A 167 3.54 1.44 0.42
CA ALA A 167 4.81 0.94 -0.12
C ALA A 167 5.28 1.77 -1.32
N LEU A 168 4.37 2.20 -2.19
CA LEU A 168 4.66 3.04 -3.35
C LEU A 168 5.11 4.44 -2.92
N ILE A 169 4.42 5.05 -1.94
CA ILE A 169 4.79 6.35 -1.38
C ILE A 169 6.20 6.28 -0.76
N ALA A 170 6.46 5.26 0.05
CA ALA A 170 7.77 5.06 0.67
C ALA A 170 8.89 4.81 -0.35
N ALA A 171 8.62 4.09 -1.44
CA ALA A 171 9.58 3.89 -2.52
C ALA A 171 9.86 5.18 -3.29
N ARG A 172 8.82 5.95 -3.60
CA ARG A 172 8.93 7.27 -4.24
C ARG A 172 9.78 8.22 -3.41
N ASP A 173 9.51 8.31 -2.11
CA ASP A 173 10.21 9.24 -1.23
C ASP A 173 11.69 8.88 -1.08
N ARG A 174 12.01 7.57 -1.02
CA ARG A 174 13.40 7.09 -1.06
C ARG A 174 14.10 7.45 -2.37
N ALA A 175 13.43 7.29 -3.51
CA ALA A 175 13.98 7.64 -4.82
C ALA A 175 14.25 9.16 -4.93
N LEU A 176 13.32 10.00 -4.46
CA LEU A 176 13.49 11.46 -4.44
C LEU A 176 14.65 11.91 -3.53
N GLN A 177 14.83 11.26 -2.38
CA GLN A 177 15.95 11.54 -1.49
C GLN A 177 17.29 11.16 -2.15
N ALA A 178 17.37 9.99 -2.78
CA ALA A 178 18.55 9.54 -3.49
C ALA A 178 18.92 10.49 -4.63
N ASP A 179 17.93 10.96 -5.40
CA ASP A 179 18.15 11.93 -6.49
C ASP A 179 18.66 13.28 -5.98
N LYS A 180 18.10 13.80 -4.88
CA LYS A 180 18.58 15.02 -4.23
C LYS A 180 20.01 14.88 -3.74
N LEU A 181 20.37 13.78 -3.10
CA LEU A 181 21.73 13.50 -2.64
C LEU A 181 22.69 13.42 -3.82
N LYS A 182 22.34 12.74 -4.89
CA LYS A 182 23.13 12.65 -6.12
C LYS A 182 23.36 14.03 -6.76
N SER A 183 22.33 14.85 -6.83
CA SER A 183 22.41 16.20 -7.39
C SER A 183 23.31 17.11 -6.53
N ALA A 184 23.17 17.07 -5.20
CA ALA A 184 24.01 17.79 -4.29
C ALA A 184 25.48 17.33 -4.36
N PHE A 185 25.71 16.01 -4.46
CA PHE A 185 27.04 15.45 -4.64
C PHE A 185 27.71 15.97 -5.92
N LEU A 186 27.01 15.92 -7.07
CA LEU A 186 27.53 16.42 -8.35
C LEU A 186 27.85 17.92 -8.31
N ALA A 187 26.99 18.71 -7.65
CA ALA A 187 27.23 20.14 -7.48
C ALA A 187 28.50 20.43 -6.64
N ASN A 188 28.63 19.71 -5.51
CA ASN A 188 29.79 19.83 -4.65
C ASN A 188 31.08 19.38 -5.35
N MET A 189 31.05 18.25 -6.04
CA MET A 189 32.19 17.75 -6.81
C MET A 189 32.63 18.73 -7.90
N SER A 190 31.66 19.36 -8.59
CA SER A 190 31.94 20.39 -9.58
C SER A 190 32.67 21.60 -8.98
N HIS A 191 32.32 21.97 -7.75
CA HIS A 191 32.96 23.06 -7.03
C HIS A 191 34.37 22.68 -6.57
N GLU A 192 34.52 21.48 -5.98
CA GLU A 192 35.80 20.95 -5.51
C GLU A 192 36.82 20.73 -6.64
N ILE A 193 36.38 20.39 -7.85
CA ILE A 193 37.20 20.29 -9.07
C ILE A 193 37.58 21.67 -9.58
N ARG A 194 36.64 22.62 -9.58
CA ARG A 194 36.84 23.94 -10.18
C ARG A 194 37.93 24.76 -9.44
N THR A 195 37.98 24.68 -8.13
CA THR A 195 38.91 25.47 -7.30
C THR A 195 40.39 25.16 -7.62
N PRO A 196 40.89 23.92 -7.54
CA PRO A 196 42.25 23.60 -7.90
C PRO A 196 42.52 23.81 -9.39
N LEU A 197 41.56 23.53 -10.26
CA LEU A 197 41.70 23.74 -11.70
C LEU A 197 41.94 25.25 -12.03
N ASN A 198 41.17 26.14 -11.42
CA ASN A 198 41.34 27.57 -11.61
C ASN A 198 42.68 28.05 -11.10
N ALA A 199 43.20 27.51 -10.00
CA ALA A 199 44.52 27.81 -9.51
C ALA A 199 45.61 27.35 -10.49
N ILE A 200 45.52 26.12 -11.01
CA ILE A 200 46.45 25.61 -12.01
C ILE A 200 46.47 26.51 -13.25
N VAL A 201 45.28 26.84 -13.79
CA VAL A 201 45.17 27.69 -15.00
C VAL A 201 45.71 29.09 -14.70
N GLY A 202 45.32 29.70 -13.59
CA GLY A 202 45.74 31.06 -13.25
C GLY A 202 47.27 31.19 -13.07
N PHE A 203 47.89 30.29 -12.32
CA PHE A 203 49.35 30.30 -12.15
C PHE A 203 50.10 29.89 -13.44
N SER A 204 49.52 28.99 -14.25
CA SER A 204 50.09 28.67 -15.57
C SER A 204 50.05 29.86 -16.55
N ASP A 205 49.00 30.68 -16.47
CA ASP A 205 48.94 31.92 -17.27
C ASP A 205 49.97 32.93 -16.88
N LEU A 206 50.25 33.08 -15.56
CA LEU A 206 51.33 33.95 -15.08
C LEU A 206 52.73 33.52 -15.56
N LEU A 207 52.96 32.20 -15.71
CA LEU A 207 54.21 31.64 -16.23
C LEU A 207 54.48 31.95 -17.71
N LYS A 208 53.50 32.50 -18.45
CA LYS A 208 53.71 32.92 -19.85
C LYS A 208 54.55 34.18 -19.97
N ASP A 209 54.64 35.01 -18.92
CA ASP A 209 55.43 36.23 -18.88
C ASP A 209 56.48 36.14 -17.77
N LEU A 210 57.49 35.28 -18.00
CA LEU A 210 58.50 34.94 -17.03
C LEU A 210 59.41 36.17 -16.66
N ASP A 211 59.55 37.12 -17.58
CA ASP A 211 60.36 38.30 -17.38
C ASP A 211 59.76 39.30 -16.39
N ALA A 212 58.49 39.14 -16.08
CA ALA A 212 57.73 39.95 -15.13
C ALA A 212 57.97 39.55 -13.65
N PHE A 213 58.53 38.34 -13.40
CA PHE A 213 58.62 37.75 -12.05
C PHE A 213 60.05 37.35 -11.66
N SER A 214 60.32 37.36 -10.36
CA SER A 214 61.57 36.85 -9.82
C SER A 214 61.66 35.30 -9.89
N PRO A 215 62.89 34.72 -9.92
CA PRO A 215 63.05 33.27 -9.89
C PRO A 215 62.35 32.59 -8.71
N GLU A 216 62.25 33.23 -7.56
CA GLU A 216 61.62 32.78 -6.35
C GLU A 216 60.10 32.73 -6.55
N GLU A 217 59.51 33.75 -7.17
CA GLU A 217 58.08 33.81 -7.49
C GLU A 217 57.68 32.72 -8.50
N VAL A 218 58.48 32.55 -9.57
CA VAL A 218 58.31 31.48 -10.55
C VAL A 218 58.31 30.10 -9.87
N LYS A 219 59.21 29.86 -8.96
CA LYS A 219 59.28 28.62 -8.17
C LYS A 219 58.02 28.40 -7.34
N GLN A 220 57.50 29.42 -6.68
CA GLN A 220 56.24 29.35 -5.91
C GLN A 220 55.04 29.04 -6.80
N PHE A 221 54.94 29.62 -8.00
CA PHE A 221 53.88 29.33 -8.95
C PHE A 221 53.87 27.85 -9.37
N VAL A 222 55.06 27.31 -9.73
CA VAL A 222 55.23 25.91 -10.08
C VAL A 222 54.85 24.99 -8.92
N GLU A 223 55.27 25.33 -7.69
CA GLU A 223 54.95 24.57 -6.49
C GLU A 223 53.44 24.58 -6.23
N THR A 224 52.75 25.72 -6.37
CA THR A 224 51.31 25.87 -6.23
C THR A 224 50.56 25.04 -7.29
N ILE A 225 51.03 25.04 -8.54
CA ILE A 225 50.46 24.19 -9.61
C ILE A 225 50.57 22.71 -9.22
N ASN A 226 51.73 22.24 -8.80
CA ASN A 226 51.98 20.85 -8.42
C ASN A 226 51.12 20.41 -7.24
N ILE A 227 50.93 21.23 -6.23
CA ILE A 227 50.05 20.96 -5.09
C ILE A 227 48.60 20.79 -5.57
N ASN A 228 48.10 21.71 -6.40
CA ASN A 228 46.75 21.66 -6.90
C ASN A 228 46.49 20.47 -7.86
N CYS A 229 47.49 20.09 -8.66
CA CYS A 229 47.43 18.87 -9.48
C CYS A 229 47.31 17.63 -8.61
N THR A 230 48.11 17.54 -7.52
CA THR A 230 48.02 16.40 -6.60
C THR A 230 46.69 16.34 -5.89
N LEU A 231 46.13 17.45 -5.45
CA LEU A 231 44.79 17.54 -4.86
C LEU A 231 43.70 17.09 -5.86
N LEU A 232 43.79 17.53 -7.11
CA LEU A 232 42.80 17.16 -8.15
C LEU A 232 42.88 15.67 -8.48
N LEU A 233 44.06 15.07 -8.55
CA LEU A 233 44.23 13.64 -8.77
C LEU A 233 43.66 12.82 -7.61
N ALA A 234 43.89 13.25 -6.36
CA ALA A 234 43.29 12.60 -5.19
C ALA A 234 41.77 12.64 -5.23
N LEU A 235 41.17 13.80 -5.53
CA LEU A 235 39.72 13.96 -5.65
C LEU A 235 39.14 13.08 -6.76
N ILE A 236 39.79 12.98 -7.93
CA ILE A 236 39.36 12.10 -9.02
C ILE A 236 39.38 10.63 -8.57
N ASN A 237 40.42 10.20 -7.86
CA ASN A 237 40.53 8.83 -7.35
C ASN A 237 39.43 8.55 -6.33
N ASP A 238 39.11 9.47 -5.42
CA ASP A 238 38.00 9.33 -4.47
C ASP A 238 36.64 9.17 -5.16
N ILE A 239 36.38 9.94 -6.22
CA ILE A 239 35.16 9.83 -7.04
C ILE A 239 35.08 8.46 -7.74
N LEU A 240 36.20 7.99 -8.29
CA LEU A 240 36.27 6.68 -8.96
C LEU A 240 36.04 5.53 -7.97
N ASP A 241 36.63 5.62 -6.77
CA ASP A 241 36.44 4.61 -5.73
C ASP A 241 34.98 4.58 -5.23
N LEU A 242 34.39 5.77 -5.02
CA LEU A 242 32.96 5.86 -4.68
C LEU A 242 32.07 5.24 -5.77
N SER A 243 32.37 5.52 -7.04
CA SER A 243 31.64 4.94 -8.18
C SER A 243 31.75 3.41 -8.23
N ARG A 244 32.93 2.85 -7.90
CA ARG A 244 33.13 1.38 -7.81
C ARG A 244 32.36 0.78 -6.64
N ILE A 245 32.29 1.47 -5.50
CA ILE A 245 31.50 1.04 -4.35
C ILE A 245 30.00 1.02 -4.69
N GLU A 246 29.48 2.11 -5.27
CA GLU A 246 28.07 2.22 -5.65
C GLU A 246 27.64 1.20 -6.71
N SER A 247 28.50 0.92 -7.68
CA SER A 247 28.25 -0.08 -8.73
C SER A 247 28.45 -1.54 -8.26
N GLY A 248 28.96 -1.75 -7.03
CA GLY A 248 29.29 -3.08 -6.54
C GLY A 248 30.48 -3.74 -7.27
N THR A 249 31.26 -2.97 -8.01
CA THR A 249 32.40 -3.47 -8.81
C THR A 249 33.75 -3.35 -8.09
N MET A 250 33.71 -3.00 -6.80
CA MET A 250 34.92 -2.91 -5.98
C MET A 250 35.46 -4.33 -5.70
N ASP A 251 36.64 -4.63 -6.17
CA ASP A 251 37.30 -5.93 -5.98
C ASP A 251 38.11 -5.93 -4.68
N PHE A 252 37.64 -6.72 -3.71
CA PHE A 252 38.31 -6.87 -2.42
C PHE A 252 39.26 -8.05 -2.45
N LYS A 253 40.55 -7.81 -2.30
CA LYS A 253 41.55 -8.87 -2.14
C LYS A 253 41.70 -9.23 -0.67
N PHE A 254 41.19 -10.37 -0.29
CA PHE A 254 41.34 -10.89 1.06
C PHE A 254 42.67 -11.62 1.20
N GLY A 255 43.41 -11.36 2.28
CA GLY A 255 44.68 -11.99 2.58
C GLY A 255 45.05 -11.81 4.04
N ALA A 256 46.00 -12.63 4.52
CA ALA A 256 46.58 -12.44 5.83
C ALA A 256 47.52 -11.22 5.80
N PHE A 257 47.40 -10.33 6.75
CA PHE A 257 48.29 -9.14 6.89
C PHE A 257 48.60 -8.87 8.35
N ASN A 258 49.69 -8.16 8.56
CA ASN A 258 50.14 -7.72 9.89
C ASN A 258 49.50 -6.35 10.19
N LEU A 259 48.50 -6.31 11.06
CA LEU A 259 47.81 -5.11 11.44
C LEU A 259 48.74 -4.07 12.08
N ALA A 260 49.73 -4.51 12.92
CA ALA A 260 50.65 -3.59 13.55
C ALA A 260 51.56 -2.88 12.53
N PHE A 261 51.96 -3.56 11.47
CA PHE A 261 52.74 -2.96 10.37
C PHE A 261 51.92 -1.89 9.63
N ILE A 262 50.66 -2.19 9.27
CA ILE A 262 49.79 -1.24 8.60
C ILE A 262 49.55 0.00 9.48
N MET A 263 49.27 -0.20 10.78
CA MET A 263 49.08 0.91 11.72
C MET A 263 50.33 1.78 11.86
N GLN A 264 51.51 1.18 11.80
CA GLN A 264 52.77 1.91 11.84
C GLN A 264 53.00 2.74 10.56
N GLU A 265 52.73 2.14 9.38
CA GLU A 265 52.80 2.86 8.09
C GLU A 265 51.86 4.06 8.05
N VAL A 266 50.59 3.88 8.47
CA VAL A 266 49.62 4.99 8.54
C VAL A 266 50.10 6.08 9.50
N HIS A 267 50.60 5.70 10.67
CA HIS A 267 51.14 6.68 11.66
C HIS A 267 52.32 7.46 11.10
N GLU A 268 53.29 6.81 10.46
CA GLU A 268 54.45 7.46 9.87
C GLU A 268 54.05 8.38 8.71
N SER A 269 53.16 7.96 7.84
CA SER A 269 52.60 8.75 6.73
C SER A 269 51.97 10.06 7.25
N GLN A 270 51.12 9.97 8.29
CA GLN A 270 50.44 11.11 8.89
C GLN A 270 51.48 12.04 9.61
N ARG A 271 52.45 11.47 10.27
CA ARG A 271 53.53 12.26 10.95
C ARG A 271 54.36 13.09 9.96
N LEU A 272 54.70 12.50 8.79
CA LEU A 272 55.41 13.23 7.74
C LEU A 272 54.54 14.34 7.12
N SER A 273 53.24 14.10 6.95
CA SER A 273 52.30 15.12 6.48
C SER A 273 52.16 16.31 7.44
N MET A 274 52.24 16.06 8.76
CA MET A 274 52.21 17.14 9.79
C MET A 274 53.53 17.92 9.92
N LEU A 275 54.65 17.31 9.55
CA LEU A 275 55.98 17.98 9.62
C LEU A 275 56.30 18.80 8.37
N GLY A 276 55.50 18.60 7.29
CA GLY A 276 55.66 19.37 6.04
C GLY A 276 54.77 20.61 5.95
N MET A 277 53.99 20.90 7.01
CA MET A 277 53.28 22.15 7.24
C MET A 277 54.16 23.06 8.12
#